data_fca1a139efb0d74fff485d74c6b254bd
#
_entry.id   fca1a139efb0d74fff485d74c6b254bd
#
_cell.length_a   1.000
_cell.length_b   1.000
_cell.length_c   1.000
_cell.angle_alpha   90.00
_cell.angle_beta   90.00
_cell.angle_gamma   90.00
#
_symmetry.space_group_name_H-M   'P 1'
#
loop_
_entity.id
_entity.type
_entity.pdbx_description
1 polymer ?
#
loop_
_entity_poly.entity_id
_entity_poly.type
_entity_poly.pdbx_seq_one_letter_code
_entity_poly.pdbx_strand_id
1 'polypeptide(L)'
;CITQGFITTFAGEPGTGKTSLCNILAKALGLVTDIPQRRFVDISVERGWSSHKDFIGYYNPLSKKMERSNGEVFDAFERMDSEYDCDQSRVAPFIILLDEANLSPIEHYWAAFLRNCDLASVSNRSIPLGGTQSFKLPEHLRFLATVNFDHTTEELSPRFLDRSWIIMLEPTRVDDEIDENIENAEDMVPFGAMKDAFCIREDDVIDEAIQNKWNTIQKIFRDRALQIMPRNLKMVKNYCAVGCRCMERDTPATKFAPLDYALSQKILPTINGNGENYRMLIEDLLKECTSQNMPISAKHLERMKRIAENNMGFYQFFSR
;
A
#
# COMPACT_ATOMS: atom_id res chain seq x y z
N CYS A 1 3.28 -5.88 4.04
CA CYS A 1 3.07 -4.70 3.16
C CYS A 1 3.54 -3.40 3.83
N ILE A 2 2.95 -2.99 4.96
CA ILE A 2 3.13 -1.67 5.59
C ILE A 2 4.60 -1.34 5.89
N THR A 3 5.37 -2.30 6.38
CA THR A 3 6.79 -2.08 6.71
C THR A 3 7.67 -2.00 5.46
N GLN A 4 7.40 -2.84 4.46
CA GLN A 4 8.18 -2.93 3.22
C GLN A 4 7.82 -1.84 2.20
N GLY A 5 6.57 -1.35 2.22
CA GLY A 5 6.06 -0.34 1.31
C GLY A 5 6.04 1.05 1.94
N PHE A 6 6.16 2.11 1.13
CA PHE A 6 5.98 3.48 1.60
C PHE A 6 4.49 3.83 1.75
N ILE A 7 3.63 3.23 0.92
CA ILE A 7 2.17 3.32 1.02
C ILE A 7 1.53 1.94 0.85
N THR A 8 0.51 1.69 1.67
CA THR A 8 -0.37 0.53 1.59
C THR A 8 -1.81 1.01 1.49
N THR A 9 -2.54 0.51 0.51
CA THR A 9 -3.92 0.92 0.21
C THR A 9 -4.90 -0.20 0.53
N PHE A 10 -5.88 0.10 1.37
CA PHE A 10 -7.02 -0.77 1.64
C PHE A 10 -8.16 -0.38 0.70
N ALA A 11 -8.57 -1.32 -0.11
CA ALA A 11 -9.52 -1.12 -1.17
C ALA A 11 -10.76 -2.01 -0.97
N GLY A 12 -11.94 -1.52 -1.30
CA GLY A 12 -13.18 -2.29 -1.17
C GLY A 12 -14.42 -1.41 -1.19
N GLU A 13 -15.58 -2.04 -1.10
CA GLU A 13 -16.86 -1.33 -1.04
C GLU A 13 -16.98 -0.46 0.22
N PRO A 14 -17.84 0.58 0.21
CA PRO A 14 -18.18 1.31 1.43
C PRO A 14 -18.66 0.37 2.55
N GLY A 15 -18.24 0.63 3.79
CA GLY A 15 -18.65 -0.17 4.94
C GLY A 15 -17.87 -1.47 5.17
N THR A 16 -16.81 -1.76 4.40
CA THR A 16 -15.96 -2.97 4.60
C THR A 16 -14.93 -2.84 5.73
N GLY A 17 -15.00 -1.80 6.56
CA GLY A 17 -14.11 -1.65 7.71
C GLY A 17 -12.68 -1.17 7.40
N LYS A 18 -12.43 -0.59 6.21
CA LYS A 18 -11.09 -0.11 5.80
C LYS A 18 -10.46 0.85 6.81
N THR A 19 -11.17 1.90 7.17
CA THR A 19 -10.73 2.93 8.12
C THR A 19 -10.61 2.36 9.53
N SER A 20 -11.55 1.50 9.95
CA SER A 20 -11.49 0.80 11.24
C SER A 20 -10.23 -0.06 11.35
N LEU A 21 -9.87 -0.81 10.31
CA LEU A 21 -8.64 -1.62 10.28
C LEU A 21 -7.38 -0.75 10.44
N CYS A 22 -7.33 0.43 9.80
CA CYS A 22 -6.21 1.36 9.96
C CYS A 22 -6.10 1.87 11.40
N ASN A 23 -7.23 2.20 12.03
CA ASN A 23 -7.28 2.65 13.42
C ASN A 23 -6.86 1.52 14.40
N ILE A 24 -7.34 0.30 14.17
CA ILE A 24 -6.95 -0.89 14.96
C ILE A 24 -5.43 -1.12 14.88
N LEU A 25 -4.87 -1.04 13.68
CA LEU A 25 -3.42 -1.16 13.48
C LEU A 25 -2.65 -0.07 14.24
N ALA A 26 -3.10 1.19 14.17
CA ALA A 26 -2.47 2.30 14.87
C ALA A 26 -2.51 2.11 16.40
N LYS A 27 -3.64 1.64 16.93
CA LYS A 27 -3.78 1.28 18.35
C LYS A 27 -2.86 0.12 18.75
N ALA A 28 -2.81 -0.94 17.96
CA ALA A 28 -1.95 -2.09 18.21
C ALA A 28 -0.44 -1.75 18.18
N LEU A 29 -0.05 -0.70 17.48
CA LEU A 29 1.32 -0.18 17.46
C LEU A 29 1.59 0.89 18.53
N GLY A 30 0.60 1.24 19.36
CA GLY A 30 0.69 2.28 20.39
C GLY A 30 0.79 3.71 19.85
N LEU A 31 0.35 3.97 18.61
CA LEU A 31 0.55 5.25 17.94
C LEU A 31 -0.56 6.29 18.22
N VAL A 32 -1.68 5.86 18.83
CA VAL A 32 -2.82 6.70 19.17
C VAL A 32 -2.68 7.15 20.61
N THR A 33 -1.88 8.17 20.83
CA THR A 33 -1.64 8.78 22.15
C THR A 33 -2.15 10.22 22.15
N ASP A 34 -2.10 10.88 23.30
CA ASP A 34 -2.38 12.30 23.38
C ASP A 34 -1.32 13.14 22.64
N ILE A 35 -1.76 14.28 22.12
CA ILE A 35 -0.86 15.29 21.55
C ILE A 35 0.03 15.83 22.70
N PRO A 36 1.37 15.97 22.51
CA PRO A 36 2.12 15.95 21.23
C PRO A 36 2.74 14.60 20.83
N GLN A 37 2.54 13.51 21.54
CA GLN A 37 3.21 12.23 21.26
C GLN A 37 2.55 11.41 20.14
N ARG A 38 1.35 11.77 19.71
CA ARG A 38 0.59 11.07 18.68
C ARG A 38 1.37 10.91 17.39
N ARG A 39 1.44 9.68 16.87
CA ARG A 39 2.15 9.31 15.64
C ARG A 39 1.26 8.75 14.55
N PHE A 40 -0.04 8.68 14.81
CA PHE A 40 -1.05 8.36 13.83
C PHE A 40 -1.90 9.60 13.56
N VAL A 41 -1.96 10.02 12.30
CA VAL A 41 -2.76 11.15 11.84
C VAL A 41 -3.66 10.68 10.72
N ASP A 42 -4.96 10.82 10.87
CA ASP A 42 -5.95 10.52 9.84
C ASP A 42 -6.44 11.79 9.16
N ILE A 43 -6.55 11.74 7.85
CA ILE A 43 -6.92 12.86 7.01
C ILE A 43 -7.96 12.39 6.02
N SER A 44 -9.16 12.96 6.07
CA SER A 44 -10.14 12.76 5.00
C SER A 44 -9.74 13.60 3.79
N VAL A 45 -9.56 12.94 2.66
CA VAL A 45 -9.21 13.61 1.41
C VAL A 45 -10.42 14.38 0.88
N GLU A 46 -10.22 15.63 0.50
CA GLU A 46 -11.28 16.46 -0.05
C GLU A 46 -11.23 16.53 -1.57
N ARG A 47 -12.37 16.78 -2.18
CA ARG A 47 -12.44 16.99 -3.64
C ARG A 47 -11.70 18.27 -4.05
N GLY A 48 -10.94 18.16 -5.15
CA GLY A 48 -10.19 19.28 -5.70
C GLY A 48 -8.76 19.41 -5.18
N TRP A 49 -8.29 18.50 -4.34
CA TRP A 49 -6.87 18.48 -3.98
C TRP A 49 -6.00 18.24 -5.20
N SER A 50 -5.02 19.09 -5.38
CA SER A 50 -4.12 19.12 -6.55
C SER A 50 -2.64 19.04 -6.18
N SER A 51 -2.32 19.25 -4.90
CA SER A 51 -0.95 19.34 -4.40
C SER A 51 -0.87 18.90 -2.94
N HIS A 52 0.29 18.41 -2.50
CA HIS A 52 0.55 18.14 -1.08
C HIS A 52 0.36 19.39 -0.18
N LYS A 53 0.38 20.57 -0.77
CA LYS A 53 0.09 21.82 -0.06
C LYS A 53 -1.34 21.90 0.46
N ASP A 54 -2.26 21.19 -0.20
CA ASP A 54 -3.69 21.23 0.16
C ASP A 54 -3.94 20.56 1.52
N PHE A 55 -3.09 19.60 1.92
CA PHE A 55 -3.23 18.92 3.22
C PHE A 55 -2.08 19.15 4.20
N ILE A 56 -0.91 19.63 3.77
CA ILE A 56 0.19 19.96 4.69
C ILE A 56 0.20 21.47 4.96
N GLY A 57 0.40 22.23 3.91
CA GLY A 57 0.60 23.69 3.94
C GLY A 57 1.72 24.11 3.01
N TYR A 58 2.01 25.40 3.01
CA TYR A 58 3.00 25.98 2.10
C TYR A 58 3.59 27.28 2.67
N TYR A 59 4.77 27.64 2.16
CA TYR A 59 5.34 28.95 2.42
C TYR A 59 4.70 30.01 1.51
N ASN A 60 4.08 31.02 2.11
CA ASN A 60 3.50 32.13 1.38
C ASN A 60 4.54 33.25 1.20
N PRO A 61 5.00 33.53 -0.01
CA PRO A 61 6.04 34.52 -0.27
C PRO A 61 5.59 35.97 -0.02
N LEU A 62 4.29 36.22 -0.05
CA LEU A 62 3.73 37.57 0.19
C LEU A 62 3.71 37.90 1.69
N SER A 63 3.18 36.99 2.50
CA SER A 63 3.16 37.16 3.97
C SER A 63 4.48 36.81 4.62
N LYS A 64 5.39 36.14 3.89
CA LYS A 64 6.67 35.56 4.39
C LYS A 64 6.47 34.60 5.58
N LYS A 65 5.32 33.90 5.61
CA LYS A 65 4.94 32.98 6.68
C LYS A 65 4.58 31.61 6.11
N MET A 66 4.65 30.62 6.98
CA MET A 66 4.09 29.31 6.70
C MET A 66 2.58 29.34 6.90
N GLU A 67 1.85 28.94 5.87
CA GLU A 67 0.41 28.72 5.89
C GLU A 67 0.17 27.22 6.12
N ARG A 68 -0.59 26.89 7.17
CA ARG A 68 -0.91 25.52 7.54
C ARG A 68 -2.28 25.16 7.00
N SER A 69 -2.34 24.23 6.05
CA SER A 69 -3.62 23.76 5.51
C SER A 69 -4.35 22.84 6.49
N ASN A 70 -3.60 21.95 7.15
CA ASN A 70 -4.06 21.15 8.27
C ASN A 70 -3.02 21.23 9.41
N GLY A 71 -3.44 21.73 10.58
CA GLY A 71 -2.53 21.95 11.70
C GLY A 71 -1.93 20.68 12.25
N GLU A 72 -2.70 19.61 12.42
CA GLU A 72 -2.23 18.33 12.96
C GLU A 72 -1.24 17.66 12.04
N VAL A 73 -1.52 17.67 10.74
CA VAL A 73 -0.60 17.15 9.72
C VAL A 73 0.68 17.95 9.68
N PHE A 74 0.57 19.27 9.67
CA PHE A 74 1.75 20.16 9.65
C PHE A 74 2.65 19.91 10.86
N ASP A 75 2.08 19.84 12.07
CA ASP A 75 2.82 19.57 13.30
C ASP A 75 3.46 18.16 13.28
N ALA A 76 2.82 17.17 12.67
CA ALA A 76 3.41 15.86 12.48
C ALA A 76 4.64 15.92 11.56
N PHE A 77 4.59 16.69 10.47
CA PHE A 77 5.74 16.87 9.57
C PHE A 77 6.86 17.67 10.21
N GLU A 78 6.56 18.70 11.02
CA GLU A 78 7.58 19.42 11.82
C GLU A 78 8.30 18.46 12.78
N ARG A 79 7.58 17.59 13.46
CA ARG A 79 8.19 16.58 14.35
C ARG A 79 9.04 15.59 13.58
N MET A 80 8.56 15.08 12.45
CA MET A 80 9.33 14.17 11.59
C MET A 80 10.63 14.81 11.10
N ASP A 81 10.59 16.09 10.72
CA ASP A 81 11.78 16.83 10.29
C ASP A 81 12.78 16.99 11.45
N SER A 82 12.30 17.29 12.67
CA SER A 82 13.14 17.40 13.87
C SER A 82 13.76 16.07 14.32
N GLU A 83 13.07 14.96 14.07
CA GLU A 83 13.54 13.60 14.40
C GLU A 83 14.41 12.97 13.30
N TYR A 84 14.57 13.65 12.16
CA TYR A 84 15.25 13.09 11.00
C TYR A 84 16.67 12.59 11.28
N ASP A 85 17.42 13.30 12.12
CA ASP A 85 18.81 12.97 12.48
C ASP A 85 18.90 12.04 13.71
N CYS A 86 17.77 11.62 14.30
CA CYS A 86 17.72 10.64 15.39
C CYS A 86 17.99 9.21 14.89
N ASP A 87 18.29 8.30 15.82
CA ASP A 87 18.34 6.86 15.52
C ASP A 87 16.95 6.34 15.15
N GLN A 88 16.70 6.27 13.84
CA GLN A 88 15.40 5.92 13.27
C GLN A 88 14.93 4.50 13.60
N SER A 89 15.85 3.63 14.06
CA SER A 89 15.50 2.26 14.47
C SER A 89 14.78 2.23 15.82
N ARG A 90 15.03 3.23 16.68
CA ARG A 90 14.50 3.29 18.04
C ARG A 90 13.20 4.08 18.17
N VAL A 91 12.88 4.90 17.17
CA VAL A 91 11.62 5.66 17.17
C VAL A 91 10.48 4.85 16.60
N ALA A 92 9.27 5.10 17.08
CA ALA A 92 8.07 4.50 16.51
C ALA A 92 7.74 5.11 15.14
N PRO A 93 7.06 4.38 14.24
CA PRO A 93 6.71 4.91 12.94
C PRO A 93 5.73 6.09 13.06
N PHE A 94 5.80 7.03 12.11
CA PHE A 94 4.69 7.90 11.79
C PHE A 94 3.83 7.24 10.73
N ILE A 95 2.53 7.19 10.98
CA ILE A 95 1.54 6.69 10.01
C ILE A 95 0.56 7.81 9.70
N ILE A 96 0.45 8.16 8.43
CA ILE A 96 -0.55 9.09 7.91
C ILE A 96 -1.57 8.27 7.14
N LEU A 97 -2.81 8.31 7.57
CA LEU A 97 -3.95 7.73 6.86
C LEU A 97 -4.56 8.79 5.94
N LEU A 98 -4.64 8.46 4.66
CA LEU A 98 -5.41 9.19 3.66
C LEU A 98 -6.75 8.48 3.51
N ASP A 99 -7.77 8.94 4.22
CA ASP A 99 -9.09 8.34 4.14
C ASP A 99 -9.82 8.84 2.90
N GLU A 100 -10.49 7.93 2.19
CA GLU A 100 -11.11 8.19 0.88
C GLU A 100 -10.13 8.80 -0.14
N ALA A 101 -8.93 8.24 -0.22
CA ALA A 101 -7.80 8.80 -0.97
C ALA A 101 -8.10 9.10 -2.44
N ASN A 102 -9.06 8.42 -3.04
CA ASN A 102 -9.45 8.61 -4.43
C ASN A 102 -10.69 9.51 -4.62
N LEU A 103 -11.03 10.37 -3.67
CA LEU A 103 -11.94 11.50 -3.91
C LEU A 103 -11.32 12.59 -4.78
N SER A 104 -9.99 12.63 -4.84
CA SER A 104 -9.20 13.47 -5.77
C SER A 104 -8.13 12.63 -6.43
N PRO A 105 -7.65 12.99 -7.63
CA PRO A 105 -6.59 12.25 -8.31
C PRO A 105 -5.32 12.17 -7.47
N ILE A 106 -5.04 11.00 -6.89
CA ILE A 106 -3.95 10.80 -5.92
C ILE A 106 -2.57 11.10 -6.50
N GLU A 107 -2.36 10.89 -7.79
CA GLU A 107 -1.12 11.23 -8.49
C GLU A 107 -0.84 12.73 -8.55
N HIS A 108 -1.83 13.60 -8.33
CA HIS A 108 -1.65 15.04 -8.27
C HIS A 108 -1.26 15.49 -6.87
N TYR A 109 -2.12 15.32 -5.89
CA TYR A 109 -1.84 15.83 -4.54
C TYR A 109 -0.74 15.05 -3.81
N TRP A 110 -0.49 13.80 -4.19
CA TRP A 110 0.55 12.95 -3.62
C TRP A 110 1.81 12.84 -4.52
N ALA A 111 1.94 13.64 -5.59
CA ALA A 111 3.04 13.60 -6.57
C ALA A 111 4.43 13.72 -5.95
N ALA A 112 4.59 14.57 -4.95
CA ALA A 112 5.86 14.75 -4.26
C ALA A 112 6.31 13.47 -3.52
N PHE A 113 5.35 12.73 -2.94
CA PHE A 113 5.61 11.46 -2.27
C PHE A 113 5.87 10.32 -3.24
N LEU A 114 5.21 10.29 -4.41
CA LEU A 114 5.52 9.32 -5.47
C LEU A 114 6.99 9.39 -5.90
N ARG A 115 7.56 10.59 -5.98
CA ARG A 115 8.99 10.76 -6.26
C ARG A 115 9.86 10.21 -5.14
N ASN A 116 9.47 10.43 -3.89
CA ASN A 116 10.20 9.95 -2.72
C ASN A 116 10.18 8.42 -2.56
N CYS A 117 9.20 7.72 -3.15
CA CYS A 117 9.20 6.26 -3.24
C CYS A 117 10.36 5.70 -4.08
N ASP A 118 10.88 6.48 -5.04
CA ASP A 118 11.88 6.06 -6.01
C ASP A 118 13.31 6.28 -5.57
N LEU A 119 13.53 7.04 -4.50
CA LEU A 119 14.87 7.37 -4.02
C LEU A 119 15.57 6.13 -3.43
N ALA A 120 16.77 5.88 -3.91
CA ALA A 120 17.59 4.76 -3.44
C ALA A 120 18.06 4.96 -1.99
N SER A 121 18.17 6.22 -1.55
CA SER A 121 18.58 6.59 -0.20
C SER A 121 17.51 7.40 0.50
N VAL A 122 17.19 7.02 1.73
CA VAL A 122 16.27 7.75 2.61
C VAL A 122 16.76 9.17 2.88
N SER A 123 18.07 9.37 2.96
CA SER A 123 18.70 10.68 3.28
C SER A 123 18.39 11.80 2.29
N ASN A 124 17.84 11.49 1.14
CA ASN A 124 17.47 12.48 0.12
C ASN A 124 15.97 12.75 0.02
N ARG A 125 15.17 12.14 0.89
CA ARG A 125 13.71 12.31 0.86
C ARG A 125 13.31 13.63 1.49
N SER A 126 12.57 14.43 0.74
CA SER A 126 12.05 15.71 1.24
C SER A 126 10.78 16.14 0.50
N ILE A 127 9.97 16.96 1.15
CA ILE A 127 8.79 17.59 0.58
C ILE A 127 8.98 19.11 0.55
N PRO A 128 8.98 19.73 -0.65
CA PRO A 128 9.11 21.17 -0.77
C PRO A 128 7.81 21.88 -0.37
N LEU A 129 7.94 22.93 0.44
CA LEU A 129 6.80 23.74 0.89
C LEU A 129 6.71 25.08 0.13
N GLY A 130 7.71 25.39 -0.65
CA GLY A 130 7.84 26.65 -1.40
C GLY A 130 8.97 27.54 -0.86
N GLY A 131 9.47 28.46 -1.69
CA GLY A 131 10.69 29.19 -1.37
C GLY A 131 11.87 28.24 -1.16
N THR A 132 12.56 28.38 -0.04
CA THR A 132 13.64 27.46 0.39
C THR A 132 13.18 26.47 1.47
N GLN A 133 11.89 26.45 1.79
CA GLN A 133 11.37 25.63 2.87
C GLN A 133 11.02 24.23 2.39
N SER A 134 11.39 23.21 3.16
CA SER A 134 11.04 21.81 2.92
C SER A 134 11.07 21.04 4.23
N PHE A 135 10.31 19.94 4.29
CA PHE A 135 10.43 18.94 5.35
C PHE A 135 11.24 17.75 4.84
N LYS A 136 12.18 17.28 5.64
CA LYS A 136 12.84 16.00 5.43
C LYS A 136 11.89 14.87 5.82
N LEU A 137 11.91 13.77 5.06
CA LEU A 137 11.07 12.60 5.31
C LEU A 137 11.89 11.47 5.91
N PRO A 138 11.63 11.07 7.16
CA PRO A 138 12.37 10.02 7.82
C PRO A 138 12.03 8.64 7.23
N GLU A 139 12.91 7.66 7.50
CA GLU A 139 12.70 6.28 7.06
C GLU A 139 11.43 5.65 7.65
N HIS A 140 11.07 6.03 8.87
CA HIS A 140 9.94 5.48 9.61
C HIS A 140 8.57 6.09 9.25
N LEU A 141 8.48 6.99 8.27
CA LEU A 141 7.20 7.48 7.74
C LEU A 141 6.54 6.41 6.86
N ARG A 142 5.25 6.17 7.10
CA ARG A 142 4.38 5.29 6.30
C ARG A 142 3.06 5.96 6.00
N PHE A 143 2.51 5.65 4.84
CA PHE A 143 1.16 6.04 4.47
C PHE A 143 0.25 4.82 4.42
N LEU A 144 -0.95 4.99 4.95
CA LEU A 144 -2.10 4.14 4.66
C LEU A 144 -3.07 4.93 3.80
N ALA A 145 -3.79 4.27 2.94
CA ALA A 145 -4.86 4.90 2.16
C ALA A 145 -6.08 3.99 2.17
N THR A 146 -7.27 4.55 2.25
CA THR A 146 -8.50 3.83 1.94
C THR A 146 -9.03 4.31 0.59
N VAL A 147 -9.56 3.39 -0.21
CA VAL A 147 -10.16 3.72 -1.51
C VAL A 147 -11.48 2.97 -1.68
N ASN A 148 -12.44 3.66 -2.28
CA ASN A 148 -13.73 3.11 -2.68
C ASN A 148 -13.76 2.96 -4.21
N PHE A 149 -14.52 1.98 -4.71
CA PHE A 149 -14.75 1.79 -6.14
C PHE A 149 -16.22 2.04 -6.44
N ASP A 150 -16.61 3.29 -6.49
CA ASP A 150 -17.92 3.74 -6.90
C ASP A 150 -17.81 4.78 -8.04
N HIS A 151 -18.93 5.16 -8.59
CA HIS A 151 -18.98 6.11 -9.73
C HIS A 151 -18.59 7.55 -9.37
N THR A 152 -18.35 7.83 -8.10
CA THR A 152 -18.04 9.19 -7.60
C THR A 152 -16.57 9.40 -7.30
N THR A 153 -15.75 8.34 -7.43
CA THR A 153 -14.32 8.34 -7.09
C THR A 153 -13.43 8.29 -8.32
N GLU A 154 -12.20 8.77 -8.18
CA GLU A 154 -11.19 8.77 -9.24
C GLU A 154 -10.53 7.39 -9.41
N GLU A 155 -10.03 7.11 -10.61
CA GLU A 155 -9.25 5.90 -10.88
C GLU A 155 -7.85 6.00 -10.29
N LEU A 156 -7.33 4.87 -9.81
CA LEU A 156 -5.95 4.79 -9.35
C LEU A 156 -5.02 4.71 -10.57
N SER A 157 -4.10 5.66 -10.68
CA SER A 157 -3.17 5.70 -11.79
C SER A 157 -2.17 4.54 -11.77
N PRO A 158 -1.69 4.07 -12.94
CA PRO A 158 -0.66 3.03 -13.02
C PRO A 158 0.62 3.39 -12.24
N ARG A 159 0.97 4.68 -12.16
CA ARG A 159 2.12 5.16 -11.38
C ARG A 159 1.94 4.96 -9.88
N PHE A 160 0.73 5.13 -9.38
CA PHE A 160 0.40 4.90 -7.98
C PHE A 160 0.39 3.39 -7.68
N LEU A 161 -0.28 2.59 -8.50
CA LEU A 161 -0.36 1.13 -8.36
C LEU A 161 1.02 0.46 -8.36
N ASP A 162 1.95 0.93 -9.18
CA ASP A 162 3.34 0.45 -9.20
C ASP A 162 4.07 0.68 -7.87
N ARG A 163 3.65 1.63 -7.04
CA ARG A 163 4.29 2.00 -5.78
C ARG A 163 3.54 1.55 -4.53
N SER A 164 2.25 1.28 -4.64
CA SER A 164 1.39 0.87 -3.55
C SER A 164 1.25 -0.65 -3.45
N TRP A 165 1.03 -1.15 -2.25
CA TRP A 165 0.42 -2.46 -2.00
C TRP A 165 -1.08 -2.28 -1.89
N ILE A 166 -1.85 -3.09 -2.61
CA ILE A 166 -3.32 -3.00 -2.62
C ILE A 166 -3.90 -4.21 -1.90
N ILE A 167 -4.56 -3.96 -0.79
CA ILE A 167 -5.21 -5.00 0.02
C ILE A 167 -6.72 -4.84 -0.18
N MET A 168 -7.32 -5.82 -0.88
CA MET A 168 -8.77 -5.84 -1.06
C MET A 168 -9.45 -6.36 0.20
N LEU A 169 -10.37 -5.57 0.73
CA LEU A 169 -11.26 -5.98 1.81
C LEU A 169 -12.63 -6.32 1.23
N GLU A 170 -13.17 -7.42 1.67
CA GLU A 170 -14.49 -7.88 1.31
C GLU A 170 -15.46 -7.63 2.46
N PRO A 171 -16.76 -7.44 2.18
CA PRO A 171 -17.75 -7.35 3.24
C PRO A 171 -17.73 -8.60 4.12
N THR A 172 -17.60 -8.42 5.42
CA THR A 172 -17.73 -9.49 6.42
C THR A 172 -19.22 -9.87 6.55
N ARG A 173 -19.50 -11.12 6.86
CA ARG A 173 -20.89 -11.51 7.19
C ARG A 173 -21.30 -10.86 8.51
N VAL A 174 -22.58 -10.48 8.59
CA VAL A 174 -23.16 -9.72 9.72
C VAL A 174 -23.05 -10.46 11.07
N ASP A 175 -22.76 -11.76 11.04
CA ASP A 175 -22.68 -12.63 12.23
C ASP A 175 -21.30 -12.60 12.94
N ASP A 176 -20.30 -11.98 12.34
CA ASP A 176 -18.98 -11.81 12.96
C ASP A 176 -19.00 -10.53 13.81
N GLU A 177 -19.13 -10.66 15.12
CA GLU A 177 -18.95 -9.54 16.06
C GLU A 177 -17.53 -9.00 15.92
N ILE A 178 -17.41 -7.79 15.38
CA ILE A 178 -16.13 -7.07 15.39
C ILE A 178 -15.94 -6.55 16.81
N ASP A 179 -14.96 -7.07 17.51
CA ASP A 179 -14.57 -6.50 18.80
C ASP A 179 -13.93 -5.11 18.56
N GLU A 180 -14.75 -4.06 18.71
CA GLU A 180 -14.31 -2.67 18.56
C GLU A 180 -13.46 -2.18 19.76
N ASN A 181 -13.33 -2.99 20.81
CA ASN A 181 -12.66 -2.64 22.06
C ASN A 181 -11.15 -3.01 22.06
N ILE A 182 -10.47 -2.88 20.94
CA ILE A 182 -9.02 -3.03 20.96
C ILE A 182 -8.42 -1.82 21.70
N GLU A 183 -7.84 -2.12 22.86
CA GLU A 183 -7.12 -1.13 23.65
C GLU A 183 -5.83 -0.69 22.95
N ASN A 184 -5.39 0.53 23.24
CA ASN A 184 -4.07 0.98 22.83
C ASN A 184 -3.01 0.10 23.46
N ALA A 185 -1.97 -0.26 22.71
CA ALA A 185 -0.77 -0.81 23.31
C ALA A 185 -0.17 0.22 24.27
N GLU A 186 0.29 -0.24 25.44
CA GLU A 186 0.90 0.64 26.45
C GLU A 186 2.15 1.33 25.91
N ASP A 187 2.97 0.58 25.17
CA ASP A 187 4.22 1.06 24.58
C ASP A 187 4.14 1.16 23.05
N MET A 188 4.78 2.17 22.50
CA MET A 188 4.95 2.31 21.04
C MET A 188 5.93 1.28 20.51
N VAL A 189 5.55 0.59 19.44
CA VAL A 189 6.44 -0.35 18.75
C VAL A 189 7.51 0.39 17.95
N PRO A 190 8.82 0.20 18.24
CA PRO A 190 9.89 0.84 17.48
C PRO A 190 9.90 0.40 16.02
N PHE A 191 10.21 1.32 15.10
CA PHE A 191 10.26 1.00 13.66
C PHE A 191 11.35 -0.05 13.33
N GLY A 192 12.45 -0.06 14.08
CA GLY A 192 13.47 -1.11 13.97
C GLY A 192 12.92 -2.50 14.21
N ALA A 193 12.12 -2.69 15.27
CA ALA A 193 11.47 -3.97 15.55
C ALA A 193 10.53 -4.41 14.42
N MET A 194 9.79 -3.46 13.81
CA MET A 194 8.97 -3.76 12.63
C MET A 194 9.83 -4.17 11.43
N LYS A 195 10.97 -3.49 11.20
CA LYS A 195 11.90 -3.88 10.12
C LYS A 195 12.47 -5.26 10.35
N ASP A 196 12.90 -5.55 11.57
CA ASP A 196 13.45 -6.87 11.93
C ASP A 196 12.41 -7.97 11.76
N ALA A 197 11.16 -7.71 12.06
CA ALA A 197 10.08 -8.68 11.89
C ALA A 197 9.65 -8.84 10.42
N PHE A 198 9.52 -7.77 9.64
CA PHE A 198 8.78 -7.76 8.38
C PHE A 198 9.55 -7.25 7.16
N CYS A 199 10.83 -6.87 7.28
CA CYS A 199 11.69 -6.62 6.14
C CYS A 199 12.59 -7.82 5.85
N ILE A 200 13.16 -7.82 4.64
CA ILE A 200 14.08 -8.88 4.21
C ILE A 200 15.37 -8.81 5.04
N ARG A 201 15.84 -9.96 5.49
CA ARG A 201 17.12 -10.18 6.16
C ARG A 201 18.10 -10.86 5.21
N GLU A 202 19.38 -10.88 5.56
CA GLU A 202 20.42 -11.53 4.74
C GLU A 202 20.24 -13.05 4.64
N ASP A 203 19.67 -13.67 5.65
CA ASP A 203 19.39 -15.10 5.76
C ASP A 203 18.02 -15.53 5.23
N ASP A 204 17.17 -14.58 4.85
CA ASP A 204 15.85 -14.90 4.28
C ASP A 204 15.98 -15.60 2.92
N VAL A 205 15.44 -16.80 2.81
CA VAL A 205 15.45 -17.62 1.60
C VAL A 205 14.02 -17.86 1.12
N ILE A 206 13.81 -17.73 -0.17
CA ILE A 206 12.55 -18.13 -0.79
C ILE A 206 12.57 -19.64 -0.99
N ASP A 207 11.50 -20.31 -0.57
CA ASP A 207 11.27 -21.72 -0.86
C ASP A 207 11.38 -22.01 -2.38
N GLU A 208 12.07 -23.07 -2.75
CA GLU A 208 12.32 -23.43 -4.15
C GLU A 208 11.01 -23.62 -4.94
N ALA A 209 9.98 -24.21 -4.33
CA ALA A 209 8.70 -24.39 -4.98
C ALA A 209 8.02 -23.04 -5.27
N ILE A 210 8.09 -22.07 -4.35
CA ILE A 210 7.59 -20.70 -4.53
C ILE A 210 8.39 -19.99 -5.63
N GLN A 211 9.73 -20.12 -5.62
CA GLN A 211 10.58 -19.50 -6.65
C GLN A 211 10.26 -20.06 -8.05
N ASN A 212 10.13 -21.38 -8.18
CA ASN A 212 9.77 -22.03 -9.44
C ASN A 212 8.40 -21.58 -9.94
N LYS A 213 7.44 -21.46 -9.04
CA LYS A 213 6.10 -20.96 -9.34
C LYS A 213 6.15 -19.50 -9.80
N TRP A 214 6.88 -18.66 -9.10
CA TRP A 214 7.07 -17.26 -9.50
C TRP A 214 7.71 -17.13 -10.88
N ASN A 215 8.69 -17.99 -11.20
CA ASN A 215 9.29 -18.05 -12.53
C ASN A 215 8.29 -18.45 -13.62
N THR A 216 7.37 -19.38 -13.31
CA THR A 216 6.28 -19.76 -14.21
C THR A 216 5.33 -18.59 -14.48
N ILE A 217 4.91 -17.87 -13.44
CA ILE A 217 4.05 -16.68 -13.57
C ILE A 217 4.74 -15.60 -14.44
N GLN A 218 6.02 -15.32 -14.18
CA GLN A 218 6.78 -14.37 -15.00
C GLN A 218 6.86 -14.81 -16.48
N LYS A 219 6.98 -16.13 -16.74
CA LYS A 219 6.97 -16.67 -18.10
C LYS A 219 5.61 -16.44 -18.77
N ILE A 220 4.49 -16.67 -18.07
CA ILE A 220 3.15 -16.40 -18.60
C ILE A 220 3.04 -14.94 -19.08
N PHE A 221 3.49 -13.96 -18.29
CA PHE A 221 3.49 -12.55 -18.72
C PHE A 221 4.32 -12.33 -19.98
N ARG A 222 5.55 -12.86 -20.03
CA ARG A 222 6.44 -12.71 -21.20
C ARG A 222 5.88 -13.34 -22.45
N ASP A 223 5.29 -14.53 -22.35
CA ASP A 223 4.69 -15.26 -23.47
C ASP A 223 3.48 -14.50 -24.07
N ARG A 224 2.89 -13.56 -23.32
CA ARG A 224 1.80 -12.67 -23.76
C ARG A 224 2.30 -11.26 -24.12
N ALA A 225 3.62 -11.07 -24.30
CA ALA A 225 4.25 -9.78 -24.57
C ALA A 225 3.92 -8.68 -23.53
N LEU A 226 3.63 -9.08 -22.29
CA LEU A 226 3.41 -8.20 -21.14
C LEU A 226 4.58 -8.32 -20.17
N GLN A 227 4.93 -7.21 -19.53
CA GLN A 227 6.09 -7.18 -18.62
C GLN A 227 5.70 -6.76 -17.21
N ILE A 228 6.23 -7.49 -16.24
CA ILE A 228 6.22 -7.05 -14.84
C ILE A 228 7.41 -6.11 -14.63
N MET A 229 7.16 -4.92 -14.11
CA MET A 229 8.22 -3.93 -13.88
C MET A 229 9.28 -4.43 -12.88
N PRO A 230 10.58 -4.08 -13.08
CA PRO A 230 11.67 -4.57 -12.23
C PRO A 230 11.46 -4.28 -10.74
N ARG A 231 10.84 -3.13 -10.39
CA ARG A 231 10.47 -2.80 -9.01
C ARG A 231 9.53 -3.84 -8.43
N ASN A 232 8.47 -4.19 -9.15
CA ASN A 232 7.47 -5.15 -8.71
C ASN A 232 8.07 -6.56 -8.58
N LEU A 233 8.97 -6.95 -9.48
CA LEU A 233 9.73 -8.20 -9.37
C LEU A 233 10.49 -8.26 -8.04
N LYS A 234 11.21 -7.20 -7.68
CA LYS A 234 11.95 -7.10 -6.42
C LYS A 234 11.02 -7.11 -5.21
N MET A 235 9.91 -6.36 -5.26
CA MET A 235 8.95 -6.28 -4.16
C MET A 235 8.29 -7.64 -3.89
N VAL A 236 7.85 -8.36 -4.92
CA VAL A 236 7.29 -9.71 -4.79
C VAL A 236 8.33 -10.67 -4.21
N LYS A 237 9.57 -10.62 -4.71
CA LYS A 237 10.66 -11.46 -4.20
C LYS A 237 10.91 -11.23 -2.71
N ASN A 238 11.02 -9.97 -2.29
CA ASN A 238 11.22 -9.62 -0.88
C ASN A 238 10.04 -10.04 0.00
N TYR A 239 8.80 -9.83 -0.50
CA TYR A 239 7.60 -10.23 0.22
C TYR A 239 7.54 -11.75 0.40
N CYS A 240 7.84 -12.53 -0.65
CA CYS A 240 7.85 -13.99 -0.57
C CYS A 240 8.93 -14.51 0.39
N ALA A 241 10.14 -13.92 0.40
CA ALA A 241 11.19 -14.30 1.32
C ALA A 241 10.78 -14.12 2.78
N VAL A 242 10.25 -12.93 3.11
CA VAL A 242 9.69 -12.63 4.44
C VAL A 242 8.49 -13.52 4.76
N GLY A 243 7.60 -13.73 3.79
CA GLY A 243 6.43 -14.60 3.95
C GLY A 243 6.81 -16.05 4.24
N CYS A 244 7.91 -16.54 3.64
CA CYS A 244 8.43 -17.87 3.95
C CYS A 244 8.88 -18.01 5.41
N ARG A 245 9.32 -16.94 6.04
CA ARG A 245 9.71 -16.89 7.45
C ARG A 245 8.52 -16.69 8.40
N CYS A 246 7.54 -15.86 8.01
CA CYS A 246 6.50 -15.36 8.91
C CYS A 246 5.14 -16.05 8.78
N MET A 247 4.87 -16.75 7.68
CA MET A 247 3.56 -17.37 7.43
C MET A 247 3.60 -18.88 7.65
N GLU A 248 2.55 -19.43 8.22
CA GLU A 248 2.34 -20.87 8.30
C GLU A 248 2.12 -21.43 6.91
N ARG A 249 2.87 -22.50 6.54
CA ARG A 249 2.86 -23.10 5.21
C ARG A 249 2.80 -24.64 5.26
N ASP A 250 2.31 -25.17 6.37
CA ASP A 250 2.38 -26.60 6.69
C ASP A 250 1.32 -27.43 5.97
N THR A 251 0.39 -26.78 5.30
CA THR A 251 -0.68 -27.45 4.53
C THR A 251 -0.55 -27.18 3.03
N PRO A 252 -1.06 -28.07 2.17
CA PRO A 252 -1.13 -27.79 0.73
C PRO A 252 -1.89 -26.48 0.42
N ALA A 253 -2.86 -26.12 1.26
CA ALA A 253 -3.64 -24.88 1.11
C ALA A 253 -2.83 -23.61 1.39
N THR A 254 -1.84 -23.67 2.27
CA THR A 254 -1.06 -22.50 2.70
C THR A 254 0.34 -22.46 2.10
N LYS A 255 0.77 -23.52 1.42
CA LYS A 255 2.12 -23.66 0.86
C LYS A 255 2.56 -22.46 0.02
N PHE A 256 1.69 -21.94 -0.81
CA PHE A 256 1.95 -20.83 -1.72
C PHE A 256 1.39 -19.49 -1.22
N ALA A 257 0.92 -19.40 0.04
CA ALA A 257 0.33 -18.19 0.60
C ALA A 257 1.19 -16.92 0.40
N PRO A 258 2.53 -16.94 0.61
CA PRO A 258 3.34 -15.74 0.36
C PRO A 258 3.24 -15.23 -1.08
N LEU A 259 3.22 -16.14 -2.06
CA LEU A 259 3.12 -15.77 -3.47
C LEU A 259 1.70 -15.38 -3.86
N ASP A 260 0.69 -16.05 -3.31
CA ASP A 260 -0.71 -15.74 -3.55
C ASP A 260 -1.05 -14.32 -3.09
N TYR A 261 -0.66 -13.96 -1.86
CA TYR A 261 -0.80 -12.59 -1.36
C TYR A 261 0.02 -11.58 -2.18
N ALA A 262 1.28 -11.89 -2.51
CA ALA A 262 2.09 -10.97 -3.29
C ALA A 262 1.53 -10.75 -4.71
N LEU A 263 1.03 -11.79 -5.36
CA LEU A 263 0.41 -11.70 -6.67
C LEU A 263 -0.87 -10.86 -6.62
N SER A 264 -1.78 -11.17 -5.69
CA SER A 264 -3.06 -10.48 -5.55
C SER A 264 -2.93 -9.02 -5.17
N GLN A 265 -1.94 -8.68 -4.32
CA GLN A 265 -1.79 -7.34 -3.76
C GLN A 265 -0.85 -6.44 -4.57
N LYS A 266 0.02 -7.01 -5.41
CA LYS A 266 1.04 -6.22 -6.11
C LYS A 266 1.02 -6.35 -7.62
N ILE A 267 0.69 -7.49 -8.16
CA ILE A 267 0.76 -7.73 -9.61
C ILE A 267 -0.62 -7.58 -10.25
N LEU A 268 -1.63 -8.28 -9.76
CA LEU A 268 -2.97 -8.24 -10.35
C LEU A 268 -3.55 -6.82 -10.42
N PRO A 269 -3.37 -5.94 -9.41
CA PRO A 269 -3.85 -4.56 -9.49
C PRO A 269 -3.26 -3.73 -10.64
N THR A 270 -2.11 -4.13 -11.19
CA THR A 270 -1.47 -3.43 -12.31
C THR A 270 -1.97 -3.89 -13.68
N ILE A 271 -2.77 -4.93 -13.75
CA ILE A 271 -3.32 -5.45 -15.01
C ILE A 271 -4.49 -4.56 -15.43
N ASN A 272 -4.31 -3.87 -16.57
CA ASN A 272 -5.31 -2.99 -17.14
C ASN A 272 -5.14 -2.95 -18.65
N GLY A 273 -6.11 -3.48 -19.40
CA GLY A 273 -6.06 -3.49 -20.86
C GLY A 273 -7.07 -4.40 -21.51
N ASN A 274 -7.03 -4.46 -22.83
CA ASN A 274 -7.96 -5.24 -23.63
C ASN A 274 -7.24 -6.09 -24.69
N GLY A 275 -8.00 -6.92 -25.37
CA GLY A 275 -7.54 -7.74 -26.48
C GLY A 275 -7.07 -9.14 -26.08
N GLU A 276 -6.69 -9.90 -27.09
CA GLU A 276 -6.43 -11.34 -26.98
C GLU A 276 -5.28 -11.67 -26.01
N ASN A 277 -4.23 -10.86 -25.98
CA ASN A 277 -3.11 -11.07 -25.06
C ASN A 277 -3.53 -10.99 -23.60
N TYR A 278 -4.41 -10.04 -23.24
CA TYR A 278 -4.94 -9.91 -21.88
C TYR A 278 -5.90 -11.05 -21.55
N ARG A 279 -6.75 -11.47 -22.48
CA ARG A 279 -7.64 -12.62 -22.31
C ARG A 279 -6.83 -13.87 -21.98
N MET A 280 -5.84 -14.18 -22.81
CA MET A 280 -4.98 -15.34 -22.63
C MET A 280 -4.13 -15.24 -21.36
N LEU A 281 -3.66 -14.02 -20.99
CA LEU A 281 -2.94 -13.81 -19.73
C LEU A 281 -3.81 -14.21 -18.53
N ILE A 282 -5.04 -13.71 -18.47
CA ILE A 282 -5.94 -13.99 -17.35
C ILE A 282 -6.32 -15.49 -17.31
N GLU A 283 -6.58 -16.11 -18.45
CA GLU A 283 -6.88 -17.55 -18.52
C GLU A 283 -5.68 -18.42 -18.07
N ASP A 284 -4.47 -18.11 -18.51
CA ASP A 284 -3.26 -18.84 -18.13
C ASP A 284 -2.93 -18.67 -16.64
N LEU A 285 -3.04 -17.44 -16.13
CA LEU A 285 -2.84 -17.14 -14.70
C LEU A 285 -3.89 -17.85 -13.83
N LEU A 286 -5.16 -17.81 -14.24
CA LEU A 286 -6.25 -18.47 -13.52
C LEU A 286 -6.02 -19.99 -13.44
N LYS A 287 -5.67 -20.62 -14.57
CA LYS A 287 -5.34 -22.04 -14.62
C LYS A 287 -4.19 -22.38 -13.68
N GLU A 288 -3.13 -21.53 -13.67
CA GLU A 288 -1.95 -21.71 -12.85
C GLU A 288 -2.28 -21.56 -11.35
N CYS A 289 -3.03 -20.51 -10.97
CA CYS A 289 -3.43 -20.26 -9.58
C CYS A 289 -4.36 -21.36 -9.04
N THR A 290 -5.32 -21.81 -9.85
CA THR A 290 -6.25 -22.88 -9.46
C THR A 290 -5.53 -24.22 -9.26
N SER A 291 -4.63 -24.59 -10.18
CA SER A 291 -3.88 -25.85 -10.10
C SER A 291 -2.94 -25.93 -8.90
N GLN A 292 -2.55 -24.80 -8.31
CA GLN A 292 -1.55 -24.70 -7.25
C GLN A 292 -2.11 -24.18 -5.93
N ASN A 293 -3.43 -24.16 -5.80
CA ASN A 293 -4.09 -23.76 -4.56
C ASN A 293 -3.67 -22.33 -4.10
N MET A 294 -3.79 -21.37 -5.02
CA MET A 294 -3.64 -19.94 -4.77
C MET A 294 -5.02 -19.26 -4.84
N PRO A 295 -5.86 -19.45 -3.82
CA PRO A 295 -7.29 -19.15 -3.90
C PRO A 295 -7.59 -17.65 -3.99
N ILE A 296 -6.75 -16.80 -3.39
CA ILE A 296 -6.97 -15.36 -3.37
C ILE A 296 -6.76 -14.79 -4.77
N SER A 297 -5.64 -15.13 -5.40
CA SER A 297 -5.36 -14.71 -6.78
C SER A 297 -6.36 -15.31 -7.77
N ALA A 298 -6.72 -16.58 -7.62
CA ALA A 298 -7.72 -17.22 -8.48
C ALA A 298 -9.06 -16.48 -8.41
N LYS A 299 -9.54 -16.15 -7.22
CA LYS A 299 -10.80 -15.40 -7.01
C LYS A 299 -10.76 -14.02 -7.70
N HIS A 300 -9.66 -13.30 -7.59
CA HIS A 300 -9.51 -12.01 -8.27
C HIS A 300 -9.46 -12.16 -9.80
N LEU A 301 -8.78 -13.16 -10.31
CA LEU A 301 -8.71 -13.44 -11.75
C LEU A 301 -10.09 -13.85 -12.33
N GLU A 302 -10.86 -14.67 -11.62
CA GLU A 302 -12.24 -14.99 -11.98
C GLU A 302 -13.14 -13.75 -12.03
N ARG A 303 -12.99 -12.85 -11.03
CA ARG A 303 -13.70 -11.58 -11.00
C ARG A 303 -13.31 -10.72 -12.22
N MET A 304 -12.01 -10.59 -12.52
CA MET A 304 -11.53 -9.82 -13.68
C MET A 304 -12.07 -10.39 -15.00
N LYS A 305 -12.11 -11.71 -15.15
CA LYS A 305 -12.68 -12.38 -16.32
C LYS A 305 -14.15 -12.02 -16.48
N ARG A 306 -14.95 -12.18 -15.41
CA ARG A 306 -16.38 -11.85 -15.41
C ARG A 306 -16.66 -10.37 -15.73
N ILE A 307 -15.82 -9.45 -15.21
CA ILE A 307 -15.92 -8.03 -15.52
C ILE A 307 -15.67 -7.79 -17.01
N ALA A 308 -14.63 -8.40 -17.58
CA ALA A 308 -14.30 -8.25 -18.99
C ALA A 308 -15.39 -8.77 -19.93
N GLU A 309 -16.07 -9.88 -19.57
CA GLU A 309 -17.21 -10.40 -20.31
C GLU A 309 -18.36 -9.39 -20.43
N ASN A 310 -18.56 -8.56 -19.39
CA ASN A 310 -19.59 -7.51 -19.33
C ASN A 310 -19.09 -6.15 -19.85
N ASN A 311 -17.77 -5.97 -20.03
CA ASN A 311 -17.12 -4.69 -20.39
C ASN A 311 -16.28 -4.81 -21.67
N MET A 312 -16.88 -5.29 -22.75
CA MET A 312 -16.29 -5.36 -24.10
C MET A 312 -14.85 -5.96 -24.13
N GLY A 313 -14.54 -6.90 -23.24
CA GLY A 313 -13.22 -7.53 -23.18
C GLY A 313 -12.14 -6.66 -22.54
N PHE A 314 -12.51 -5.68 -21.72
CA PHE A 314 -11.56 -4.86 -20.98
C PHE A 314 -11.27 -5.50 -19.60
N TYR A 315 -10.04 -5.97 -19.43
CA TYR A 315 -9.58 -6.63 -18.21
C TYR A 315 -8.97 -5.59 -17.25
N GLN A 316 -9.56 -5.47 -16.09
CA GLN A 316 -9.10 -4.58 -15.03
C GLN A 316 -9.36 -5.19 -13.66
N PHE A 317 -8.48 -4.85 -12.70
CA PHE A 317 -8.59 -5.36 -11.34
C PHE A 317 -9.73 -4.69 -10.57
N PHE A 318 -9.90 -3.39 -10.77
CA PHE A 318 -10.94 -2.60 -10.15
C PHE A 318 -12.11 -2.43 -11.11
N SER A 319 -13.31 -2.79 -10.66
CA SER A 319 -14.55 -2.54 -11.40
C SER A 319 -15.37 -1.49 -10.67
N ARG A 320 -15.94 -0.62 -11.43
CA ARG A 320 -16.99 0.29 -10.97
C ARG A 320 -18.36 -0.32 -11.23
#